data_ab6155413189677cbe4582e5754b01f3
#
_entry.id   ab6155413189677cbe4582e5754b01f3
#
_cell.length_a   1.000
_cell.length_b   1.000
_cell.length_c   1.000
_cell.angle_alpha   90.00
_cell.angle_beta   90.00
_cell.angle_gamma   90.00
#
_symmetry.space_group_name_H-M   'P 1'
#
loop_
_entity.id
_entity.type
_entity.pdbx_description
1 polymer ?
#
loop_
_entity_poly.entity_id
_entity_poly.type
_entity_poly.pdbx_seq_one_letter_code
_entity_poly.pdbx_strand_id
1 'polypeptide(L)'
;GAWRKVMNFYLSFLAYNCWRIIITAVIAYLLGSVNTAVIVTKIVTGGKKDIREMGSGNAGFTNVLRSVGKVPAIFTIVCDALKCVVAVIIGWLIFSTIPADSQILSNEFGNCGKYIAGIFAILGHSYPVYFHFKGGKGVVTAAALIASEDWRVFIAVIAAFLIVFACSKIISLSSITAAVLYGPFTFLATFLFDYPNGYSLGYVILSTVAALIIGIFVIVKHKDNIKRLMRGEEKKITADYVMVTVGR
;
A
#
# COMPACT_ATOMS: atom_id res chain seq x y z
N GLY A 1 -7.01 -36.44 -14.38
CA GLY A 1 -7.20 -36.37 -12.96
C GLY A 1 -7.79 -35.03 -12.47
N ALA A 2 -8.19 -34.98 -11.21
CA ALA A 2 -8.82 -33.80 -10.59
C ALA A 2 -7.97 -32.52 -10.72
N TRP A 3 -6.66 -32.63 -10.55
CA TRP A 3 -5.72 -31.51 -10.71
C TRP A 3 -5.75 -30.86 -12.10
N ARG A 4 -5.93 -31.68 -13.17
CA ARG A 4 -6.01 -31.16 -14.53
C ARG A 4 -7.31 -30.33 -14.73
N LYS A 5 -8.43 -30.76 -14.14
CA LYS A 5 -9.69 -30.02 -14.19
C LYS A 5 -9.59 -28.69 -13.45
N VAL A 6 -8.99 -28.70 -12.26
CA VAL A 6 -8.74 -27.48 -11.45
C VAL A 6 -7.83 -26.52 -12.20
N MET A 7 -6.72 -27.01 -12.74
CA MET A 7 -5.79 -26.18 -13.51
C MET A 7 -6.45 -25.55 -14.74
N ASN A 8 -7.21 -26.35 -15.51
CA ASN A 8 -7.93 -25.85 -16.69
C ASN A 8 -8.98 -24.80 -16.32
N PHE A 9 -9.67 -24.96 -15.18
CA PHE A 9 -10.60 -23.96 -14.68
C PHE A 9 -9.89 -22.62 -14.40
N TYR A 10 -8.79 -22.64 -13.66
CA TYR A 10 -8.04 -21.40 -13.37
C TYR A 10 -7.45 -20.76 -14.63
N LEU A 11 -6.92 -21.55 -15.56
CA LEU A 11 -6.39 -21.04 -16.82
C LEU A 11 -7.51 -20.40 -17.67
N SER A 12 -8.66 -21.02 -17.76
CA SER A 12 -9.82 -20.49 -18.46
C SER A 12 -10.35 -19.23 -17.80
N PHE A 13 -10.43 -19.21 -16.46
CA PHE A 13 -10.82 -18.03 -15.70
C PHE A 13 -9.87 -16.86 -15.95
N LEU A 14 -8.56 -17.10 -15.89
CA LEU A 14 -7.55 -16.07 -16.16
C LEU A 14 -7.63 -15.59 -17.61
N ALA A 15 -7.74 -16.48 -18.57
CA ALA A 15 -7.85 -16.12 -19.98
C ALA A 15 -9.09 -15.27 -20.27
N TYR A 16 -10.24 -15.63 -19.69
CA TYR A 16 -11.48 -14.89 -19.85
C TYR A 16 -11.49 -13.53 -19.16
N ASN A 17 -10.77 -13.40 -18.04
CA ASN A 17 -10.73 -12.18 -17.22
C ASN A 17 -9.45 -11.36 -17.39
N CYS A 18 -8.52 -11.75 -18.27
CA CYS A 18 -7.24 -11.05 -18.45
C CYS A 18 -7.42 -9.55 -18.76
N TRP A 19 -8.43 -9.18 -19.53
CA TRP A 19 -8.72 -7.79 -19.81
C TRP A 19 -9.10 -6.98 -18.56
N ARG A 20 -9.85 -7.58 -17.60
CA ARG A 20 -10.17 -6.95 -16.32
C ARG A 20 -8.92 -6.70 -15.50
N ILE A 21 -8.01 -7.69 -15.47
CA ILE A 21 -6.72 -7.56 -14.79
C ILE A 21 -5.90 -6.42 -15.40
N ILE A 22 -5.78 -6.38 -16.72
CA ILE A 22 -5.00 -5.37 -17.45
C ILE A 22 -5.58 -3.97 -17.22
N ILE A 23 -6.89 -3.77 -17.39
CA ILE A 23 -7.53 -2.47 -17.20
C ILE A 23 -7.39 -2.00 -15.76
N THR A 24 -7.66 -2.87 -14.79
CA THR A 24 -7.50 -2.55 -13.37
C THR A 24 -6.06 -2.16 -13.05
N ALA A 25 -5.09 -2.95 -13.52
CA ALA A 25 -3.67 -2.69 -13.31
C ALA A 25 -3.23 -1.34 -13.90
N VAL A 26 -3.62 -1.04 -15.15
CA VAL A 26 -3.26 0.22 -15.82
C VAL A 26 -3.88 1.42 -15.10
N ILE A 27 -5.19 1.39 -14.81
CA ILE A 27 -5.87 2.49 -14.13
C ILE A 27 -5.25 2.71 -12.73
N ALA A 28 -5.06 1.64 -11.96
CA ALA A 28 -4.50 1.73 -10.62
C ALA A 28 -3.04 2.22 -10.63
N TYR A 29 -2.23 1.78 -11.58
CA TYR A 29 -0.86 2.25 -11.75
C TYR A 29 -0.81 3.76 -12.10
N LEU A 30 -1.66 4.22 -13.03
CA LEU A 30 -1.71 5.63 -13.40
C LEU A 30 -2.18 6.51 -12.24
N LEU A 31 -3.23 6.10 -11.51
CA LEU A 31 -3.67 6.79 -10.28
C LEU A 31 -2.55 6.80 -9.22
N GLY A 32 -1.92 5.66 -8.97
CA GLY A 32 -0.80 5.53 -8.05
C GLY A 32 0.37 6.44 -8.42
N SER A 33 0.61 6.64 -9.72
CA SER A 33 1.71 7.45 -10.25
C SER A 33 1.58 8.95 -9.99
N VAL A 34 0.41 9.43 -9.56
CA VAL A 34 0.27 10.81 -9.06
C VAL A 34 1.04 10.95 -7.76
N ASN A 35 2.21 11.57 -7.80
CA ASN A 35 3.09 11.73 -6.63
C ASN A 35 2.81 13.05 -5.92
N THR A 36 1.98 12.98 -4.89
CA THR A 36 1.53 14.17 -4.13
C THR A 36 2.69 14.87 -3.43
N ALA A 37 3.68 14.14 -2.93
CA ALA A 37 4.84 14.75 -2.26
C ALA A 37 5.63 15.68 -3.18
N VAL A 38 5.82 15.27 -4.45
CA VAL A 38 6.49 16.12 -5.45
C VAL A 38 5.61 17.32 -5.81
N ILE A 39 4.33 17.10 -6.07
CA ILE A 39 3.39 18.16 -6.47
C ILE A 39 3.27 19.23 -5.38
N VAL A 40 2.99 18.82 -4.14
CA VAL A 40 2.80 19.74 -3.02
C VAL A 40 4.08 20.51 -2.71
N THR A 41 5.25 19.86 -2.76
CA THR A 41 6.53 20.54 -2.56
C THR A 41 6.75 21.61 -3.62
N LYS A 42 6.50 21.32 -4.89
CA LYS A 42 6.62 22.31 -5.97
C LYS A 42 5.66 23.48 -5.79
N ILE A 43 4.40 23.23 -5.42
CA ILE A 43 3.42 24.28 -5.17
C ILE A 43 3.91 25.21 -4.05
N VAL A 44 4.26 24.66 -2.89
CA VAL A 44 4.67 25.44 -1.71
C VAL A 44 5.96 26.21 -1.94
N THR A 45 6.86 25.71 -2.78
CA THR A 45 8.16 26.36 -3.06
C THR A 45 8.16 27.20 -4.33
N GLY A 46 7.00 27.44 -4.95
CA GLY A 46 6.89 28.19 -6.21
C GLY A 46 7.68 27.56 -7.36
N GLY A 47 7.70 26.23 -7.42
CA GLY A 47 8.41 25.45 -8.45
C GLY A 47 9.93 25.30 -8.23
N LYS A 48 10.48 25.92 -7.19
CA LYS A 48 11.94 26.02 -6.98
C LYS A 48 12.60 24.76 -6.43
N LYS A 49 11.86 23.89 -5.74
CA LYS A 49 12.41 22.70 -5.06
C LYS A 49 11.66 21.43 -5.40
N ASP A 50 12.38 20.31 -5.44
CA ASP A 50 11.83 18.97 -5.55
C ASP A 50 12.13 18.18 -4.27
N ILE A 51 11.12 17.53 -3.69
CA ILE A 51 11.27 16.77 -2.45
C ILE A 51 12.30 15.63 -2.59
N ARG A 52 12.54 15.16 -3.81
CA ARG A 52 13.51 14.09 -4.10
C ARG A 52 14.97 14.56 -3.98
N GLU A 53 15.19 15.87 -3.95
CA GLU A 53 16.49 16.53 -3.74
C GLU A 53 16.63 17.06 -2.32
N MET A 54 15.62 16.83 -1.47
CA MET A 54 15.57 17.34 -0.09
C MET A 54 15.61 16.19 0.92
N GLY A 55 16.21 16.43 2.07
CA GLY A 55 16.21 15.54 3.23
C GLY A 55 16.68 14.12 2.91
N SER A 56 15.79 13.14 2.94
CA SER A 56 16.12 11.74 2.63
C SER A 56 16.01 11.38 1.15
N GLY A 57 15.60 12.31 0.30
CA GLY A 57 15.33 12.06 -1.13
C GLY A 57 14.07 11.22 -1.40
N ASN A 58 13.35 10.79 -0.38
CA ASN A 58 12.14 9.98 -0.54
C ASN A 58 10.92 10.87 -0.81
N ALA A 59 10.16 10.58 -1.87
CA ALA A 59 8.94 11.31 -2.21
C ALA A 59 7.73 10.78 -1.41
N GLY A 60 7.65 11.13 -0.14
CA GLY A 60 6.56 10.70 0.73
C GLY A 60 6.41 11.54 2.00
N PHE A 61 5.33 11.26 2.76
CA PHE A 61 4.89 12.00 3.94
C PHE A 61 6.02 12.40 4.88
N THR A 62 6.84 11.43 5.34
CA THR A 62 7.86 11.69 6.36
C THR A 62 8.92 12.69 5.90
N ASN A 63 9.31 12.65 4.62
CA ASN A 63 10.28 13.58 4.08
C ASN A 63 9.65 14.97 3.90
N VAL A 64 8.40 15.04 3.42
CA VAL A 64 7.67 16.32 3.32
C VAL A 64 7.49 16.94 4.71
N LEU A 65 7.14 16.16 5.73
CA LEU A 65 7.00 16.64 7.11
C LEU A 65 8.30 17.30 7.63
N ARG A 66 9.44 16.66 7.34
CA ARG A 66 10.75 17.16 7.80
C ARG A 66 11.31 18.33 6.99
N SER A 67 11.03 18.39 5.71
CA SER A 67 11.71 19.30 4.78
C SER A 67 10.85 20.46 4.31
N VAL A 68 9.51 20.33 4.38
CA VAL A 68 8.58 21.33 3.84
C VAL A 68 7.61 21.85 4.91
N GLY A 69 7.09 20.94 5.75
CA GLY A 69 6.24 21.30 6.88
C GLY A 69 5.00 20.44 7.07
N LYS A 70 4.24 20.73 8.12
CA LYS A 70 3.09 19.92 8.57
C LYS A 70 1.93 19.93 7.57
N VAL A 71 1.52 21.10 7.11
CA VAL A 71 0.36 21.24 6.21
C VAL A 71 0.61 20.50 4.88
N PRO A 72 1.73 20.71 4.17
CA PRO A 72 2.09 19.93 2.99
C PRO A 72 2.15 18.42 3.25
N ALA A 73 2.63 18.01 4.42
CA ALA A 73 2.69 16.60 4.79
C ALA A 73 1.30 15.99 4.97
N ILE A 74 0.36 16.70 5.61
CA ILE A 74 -1.04 16.25 5.76
C ILE A 74 -1.69 16.08 4.38
N PHE A 75 -1.52 17.04 3.47
CA PHE A 75 -1.99 16.91 2.09
C PHE A 75 -1.38 15.67 1.41
N THR A 76 -0.10 15.45 1.59
CA THR A 76 0.59 14.29 1.02
C THR A 76 -0.02 12.98 1.50
N ILE A 77 -0.21 12.80 2.82
CA ILE A 77 -0.74 11.54 3.37
C ILE A 77 -2.20 11.31 2.95
N VAL A 78 -3.03 12.36 2.97
CA VAL A 78 -4.44 12.26 2.58
C VAL A 78 -4.57 11.90 1.10
N CYS A 79 -3.89 12.60 0.21
CA CYS A 79 -3.98 12.32 -1.22
C CYS A 79 -3.34 10.98 -1.60
N ASP A 80 -2.24 10.57 -0.95
CA ASP A 80 -1.62 9.25 -1.18
C ASP A 80 -2.53 8.10 -0.70
N ALA A 81 -3.31 8.30 0.35
CA ALA A 81 -4.33 7.35 0.77
C ALA A 81 -5.52 7.34 -0.21
N LEU A 82 -6.07 8.51 -0.54
CA LEU A 82 -7.25 8.64 -1.40
C LEU A 82 -7.03 8.06 -2.80
N LYS A 83 -5.88 8.30 -3.44
CA LYS A 83 -5.59 7.72 -4.76
C LYS A 83 -5.63 6.19 -4.76
N CYS A 84 -5.18 5.57 -3.65
CA CYS A 84 -5.25 4.12 -3.48
C CYS A 84 -6.69 3.66 -3.25
N VAL A 85 -7.43 4.32 -2.37
CA VAL A 85 -8.86 4.00 -2.12
C VAL A 85 -9.66 4.06 -3.42
N VAL A 86 -9.47 5.11 -4.22
CA VAL A 86 -10.15 5.25 -5.52
C VAL A 86 -9.76 4.11 -6.47
N ALA A 87 -8.47 3.77 -6.56
CA ALA A 87 -8.00 2.65 -7.38
C ALA A 87 -8.63 1.32 -6.93
N VAL A 88 -8.67 1.07 -5.63
CA VAL A 88 -9.24 -0.15 -5.01
C VAL A 88 -10.74 -0.25 -5.27
N ILE A 89 -11.50 0.85 -5.16
CA ILE A 89 -12.93 0.88 -5.49
C ILE A 89 -13.14 0.54 -6.98
N ILE A 90 -12.36 1.11 -7.87
CA ILE A 90 -12.44 0.81 -9.32
C ILE A 90 -12.15 -0.67 -9.57
N GLY A 91 -11.11 -1.23 -8.96
CA GLY A 91 -10.78 -2.65 -9.09
C GLY A 91 -11.91 -3.55 -8.58
N TRP A 92 -12.47 -3.22 -7.42
CA TRP A 92 -13.64 -3.92 -6.88
C TRP A 92 -14.84 -3.86 -7.82
N LEU A 93 -15.18 -2.69 -8.35
CA LEU A 93 -16.29 -2.52 -9.29
C LEU A 93 -16.09 -3.37 -10.55
N ILE A 94 -14.90 -3.35 -11.16
CA ILE A 94 -14.60 -4.11 -12.38
C ILE A 94 -14.76 -5.62 -12.12
N PHE A 95 -14.26 -6.13 -11.00
CA PHE A 95 -14.29 -7.55 -10.69
C PHE A 95 -15.63 -8.03 -10.17
N SER A 96 -16.44 -7.15 -9.52
CA SER A 96 -17.81 -7.47 -9.12
C SER A 96 -18.77 -7.67 -10.30
N THR A 97 -18.35 -7.34 -11.54
CA THR A 97 -19.11 -7.67 -12.75
C THR A 97 -18.95 -9.11 -13.21
N ILE A 98 -18.08 -9.90 -12.58
CA ILE A 98 -17.90 -11.32 -12.88
C ILE A 98 -19.11 -12.08 -12.36
N PRO A 99 -19.83 -12.85 -13.20
CA PRO A 99 -20.96 -13.66 -12.76
C PRO A 99 -20.55 -14.63 -11.66
N ALA A 100 -21.34 -14.71 -10.60
CA ALA A 100 -21.08 -15.58 -9.44
C ALA A 100 -22.40 -16.20 -8.98
N ASP A 101 -22.35 -17.49 -8.60
CA ASP A 101 -23.52 -18.27 -8.14
C ASP A 101 -23.89 -17.95 -6.68
N SER A 102 -23.06 -17.19 -5.97
CA SER A 102 -23.28 -16.79 -4.59
C SER A 102 -22.71 -15.41 -4.28
N GLN A 103 -23.26 -14.75 -3.24
CA GLN A 103 -22.71 -13.46 -2.76
C GLN A 103 -21.27 -13.61 -2.26
N ILE A 104 -20.93 -14.74 -1.64
CA ILE A 104 -19.57 -15.01 -1.15
C ILE A 104 -18.59 -15.04 -2.31
N LEU A 105 -18.91 -15.77 -3.38
CA LEU A 105 -18.06 -15.86 -4.57
C LEU A 105 -17.93 -14.49 -5.27
N SER A 106 -19.00 -13.72 -5.32
CA SER A 106 -18.97 -12.33 -5.84
C SER A 106 -18.04 -11.45 -5.00
N ASN A 107 -18.06 -11.59 -3.67
CA ASN A 107 -17.16 -10.87 -2.78
C ASN A 107 -15.69 -11.30 -2.99
N GLU A 108 -15.43 -12.60 -3.17
CA GLU A 108 -14.07 -13.10 -3.46
C GLU A 108 -13.52 -12.47 -4.75
N PHE A 109 -14.33 -12.41 -5.81
CA PHE A 109 -13.93 -11.74 -7.06
C PHE A 109 -13.66 -10.26 -6.86
N GLY A 110 -14.57 -9.55 -6.19
CA GLY A 110 -14.39 -8.14 -5.87
C GLY A 110 -13.10 -7.88 -5.09
N ASN A 111 -12.79 -8.71 -4.09
CA ASN A 111 -11.57 -8.60 -3.29
C ASN A 111 -10.31 -8.92 -4.12
N CYS A 112 -10.36 -9.86 -5.07
CA CYS A 112 -9.27 -10.03 -6.04
C CYS A 112 -8.99 -8.74 -6.80
N GLY A 113 -10.04 -8.04 -7.25
CA GLY A 113 -9.92 -6.76 -7.95
C GLY A 113 -9.27 -5.68 -7.09
N LYS A 114 -9.62 -5.62 -5.79
CA LYS A 114 -8.99 -4.70 -4.84
C LYS A 114 -7.49 -4.99 -4.68
N TYR A 115 -7.08 -6.25 -4.50
CA TYR A 115 -5.67 -6.61 -4.38
C TYR A 115 -4.87 -6.25 -5.62
N ILE A 116 -5.39 -6.55 -6.82
CA ILE A 116 -4.75 -6.16 -8.08
C ILE A 116 -4.59 -4.64 -8.15
N ALA A 117 -5.66 -3.88 -7.90
CA ALA A 117 -5.62 -2.42 -7.91
C ALA A 117 -4.63 -1.88 -6.87
N GLY A 118 -4.64 -2.41 -5.65
CA GLY A 118 -3.74 -1.99 -4.58
C GLY A 118 -2.27 -2.22 -4.91
N ILE A 119 -1.91 -3.39 -5.42
CA ILE A 119 -0.54 -3.72 -5.85
C ILE A 119 -0.07 -2.72 -6.91
N PHE A 120 -0.86 -2.48 -7.95
CA PHE A 120 -0.49 -1.56 -9.03
C PHE A 120 -0.52 -0.09 -8.60
N ALA A 121 -1.39 0.32 -7.68
CA ALA A 121 -1.35 1.65 -7.08
C ALA A 121 -0.07 1.87 -6.24
N ILE A 122 0.37 0.86 -5.47
CA ILE A 122 1.63 0.90 -4.71
C ILE A 122 2.83 0.94 -5.67
N LEU A 123 2.82 0.17 -6.75
CA LEU A 123 3.85 0.22 -7.80
C LEU A 123 3.90 1.60 -8.46
N GLY A 124 2.74 2.18 -8.81
CA GLY A 124 2.66 3.53 -9.36
C GLY A 124 3.19 4.60 -8.40
N HIS A 125 2.84 4.51 -7.10
CA HIS A 125 3.39 5.42 -6.09
C HIS A 125 4.92 5.32 -5.96
N SER A 126 5.46 4.11 -6.09
CA SER A 126 6.90 3.86 -5.89
C SER A 126 7.74 4.05 -7.14
N TYR A 127 7.13 3.85 -8.31
CA TYR A 127 7.75 4.02 -9.62
C TYR A 127 6.82 4.82 -10.55
N PRO A 128 6.54 6.10 -10.23
CA PRO A 128 5.54 6.90 -10.92
C PRO A 128 6.00 7.29 -12.33
N VAL A 129 5.19 6.93 -13.34
CA VAL A 129 5.48 7.24 -14.75
C VAL A 129 5.61 8.76 -14.99
N TYR A 130 4.82 9.57 -14.32
CA TYR A 130 4.83 11.03 -14.46
C TYR A 130 6.06 11.71 -13.84
N PHE A 131 6.87 10.98 -13.05
CA PHE A 131 7.99 11.52 -12.29
C PHE A 131 9.29 10.71 -12.48
N HIS A 132 9.52 10.21 -13.70
CA HIS A 132 10.72 9.47 -14.09
C HIS A 132 10.98 8.24 -13.21
N PHE A 133 9.91 7.54 -12.79
CA PHE A 133 9.93 6.33 -11.98
C PHE A 133 10.63 6.48 -10.61
N LYS A 134 10.75 7.71 -10.09
CA LYS A 134 11.33 8.01 -8.78
C LYS A 134 10.24 8.50 -7.81
N GLY A 135 9.72 7.60 -6.99
CA GLY A 135 8.62 7.84 -6.04
C GLY A 135 8.95 7.50 -4.60
N GLY A 136 7.90 7.21 -3.84
CA GLY A 136 7.96 6.87 -2.41
C GLY A 136 8.15 5.38 -2.12
N LYS A 137 7.87 4.99 -0.87
CA LYS A 137 8.01 3.61 -0.38
C LYS A 137 6.69 2.84 -0.31
N GLY A 138 5.57 3.51 -0.54
CA GLY A 138 4.26 2.89 -0.59
C GLY A 138 3.60 2.58 0.76
N VAL A 139 4.14 3.06 1.88
CA VAL A 139 3.60 2.73 3.23
C VAL A 139 2.16 3.22 3.41
N VAL A 140 1.90 4.49 3.10
CA VAL A 140 0.55 5.08 3.23
C VAL A 140 -0.42 4.44 2.24
N THR A 141 0.04 4.20 1.02
CA THR A 141 -0.74 3.55 -0.02
C THR A 141 -1.08 2.10 0.38
N ALA A 142 -0.13 1.36 0.95
CA ALA A 142 -0.37 0.01 1.49
C ALA A 142 -1.35 0.04 2.68
N ALA A 143 -1.20 1.00 3.60
CA ALA A 143 -2.14 1.14 4.72
C ALA A 143 -3.57 1.44 4.25
N ALA A 144 -3.73 2.27 3.22
CA ALA A 144 -5.04 2.56 2.61
C ALA A 144 -5.65 1.32 1.94
N LEU A 145 -4.83 0.50 1.26
CA LEU A 145 -5.27 -0.78 0.72
C LEU A 145 -5.76 -1.70 1.85
N ILE A 146 -4.96 -1.91 2.90
CA ILE A 146 -5.30 -2.79 4.03
C ILE A 146 -6.62 -2.35 4.67
N ALA A 147 -6.81 -1.06 4.90
CA ALA A 147 -8.04 -0.50 5.45
C ALA A 147 -9.26 -0.74 4.54
N SER A 148 -9.05 -0.75 3.21
CA SER A 148 -10.11 -0.99 2.22
C SER A 148 -10.44 -2.48 2.02
N GLU A 149 -9.50 -3.36 2.35
CA GLU A 149 -9.65 -4.82 2.24
C GLU A 149 -10.29 -5.41 3.48
N ASP A 150 -9.64 -5.23 4.62
CA ASP A 150 -10.04 -5.82 5.88
C ASP A 150 -9.68 -4.91 7.07
N TRP A 151 -10.69 -4.32 7.66
CA TRP A 151 -10.53 -3.43 8.81
C TRP A 151 -9.90 -4.14 10.03
N ARG A 152 -10.11 -5.48 10.19
CA ARG A 152 -9.54 -6.29 11.28
C ARG A 152 -8.03 -6.34 11.15
N VAL A 153 -7.56 -6.64 9.94
CA VAL A 153 -6.12 -6.66 9.61
C VAL A 153 -5.54 -5.26 9.73
N PHE A 154 -6.27 -4.24 9.26
CA PHE A 154 -5.82 -2.85 9.37
C PHE A 154 -5.59 -2.44 10.83
N ILE A 155 -6.54 -2.73 11.72
CA ILE A 155 -6.40 -2.41 13.16
C ILE A 155 -5.19 -3.15 13.76
N ALA A 156 -5.00 -4.43 13.45
CA ALA A 156 -3.87 -5.20 13.96
C ALA A 156 -2.51 -4.65 13.46
N VAL A 157 -2.42 -4.34 12.18
CA VAL A 157 -1.19 -3.79 11.55
C VAL A 157 -0.89 -2.38 12.07
N ILE A 158 -1.89 -1.50 12.18
CA ILE A 158 -1.69 -0.15 12.69
C ILE A 158 -1.36 -0.15 14.20
N ALA A 159 -1.95 -1.05 14.98
CA ALA A 159 -1.60 -1.22 16.37
C ALA A 159 -0.13 -1.64 16.53
N ALA A 160 0.34 -2.62 15.76
CA ALA A 160 1.74 -3.02 15.75
C ALA A 160 2.67 -1.85 15.37
N PHE A 161 2.30 -1.10 14.32
CA PHE A 161 3.02 0.11 13.92
C PHE A 161 3.12 1.12 15.08
N LEU A 162 1.99 1.43 15.71
CA LEU A 162 1.93 2.44 16.79
C LEU A 162 2.70 2.00 18.04
N ILE A 163 2.64 0.71 18.42
CA ILE A 163 3.41 0.18 19.56
C ILE A 163 4.92 0.35 19.30
N VAL A 164 5.40 -0.10 18.13
CA VAL A 164 6.81 0.04 17.77
C VAL A 164 7.23 1.50 17.67
N PHE A 165 6.37 2.36 17.13
CA PHE A 165 6.63 3.80 17.06
C PHE A 165 6.67 4.46 18.44
N ALA A 166 5.76 4.10 19.33
CA ALA A 166 5.74 4.62 20.70
C ALA A 166 7.05 4.30 21.45
N CYS A 167 7.58 3.09 21.27
CA CYS A 167 8.81 2.64 21.92
C CYS A 167 10.08 3.20 21.25
N SER A 168 10.14 3.21 19.92
CA SER A 168 11.37 3.52 19.18
C SER A 168 11.49 4.96 18.71
N LYS A 169 10.35 5.62 18.44
CA LYS A 169 10.23 6.90 17.73
C LYS A 169 10.78 6.85 16.29
N ILE A 170 10.89 5.65 15.70
CA ILE A 170 11.46 5.43 14.37
C ILE A 170 10.35 4.94 13.41
N ILE A 171 9.91 5.81 12.49
CA ILE A 171 8.84 5.49 11.53
C ILE A 171 9.22 4.30 10.63
N SER A 172 10.46 4.23 10.15
CA SER A 172 10.88 3.15 9.25
C SER A 172 10.86 1.78 9.92
N LEU A 173 11.28 1.69 11.18
CA LEU A 173 11.20 0.44 11.96
C LEU A 173 9.74 0.00 12.14
N SER A 174 8.87 0.94 12.50
CA SER A 174 7.43 0.68 12.63
C SER A 174 6.80 0.21 11.32
N SER A 175 7.17 0.84 10.20
CA SER A 175 6.68 0.46 8.86
C SER A 175 7.15 -0.93 8.44
N ILE A 176 8.40 -1.29 8.73
CA ILE A 176 8.96 -2.62 8.44
C ILE A 176 8.25 -3.68 9.28
N THR A 177 8.05 -3.43 10.58
CA THR A 177 7.31 -4.34 11.46
C THR A 177 5.89 -4.56 10.96
N ALA A 178 5.18 -3.48 10.61
CA ALA A 178 3.84 -3.56 10.04
C ALA A 178 3.82 -4.39 8.74
N ALA A 179 4.79 -4.19 7.85
CA ALA A 179 4.92 -4.92 6.60
C ALA A 179 5.20 -6.42 6.80
N VAL A 180 6.02 -6.79 7.79
CA VAL A 180 6.30 -8.20 8.17
C VAL A 180 5.03 -8.86 8.71
N LEU A 181 4.24 -8.16 9.50
CA LEU A 181 3.05 -8.72 10.15
C LEU A 181 1.81 -8.73 9.24
N TYR A 182 1.80 -8.00 8.13
CA TYR A 182 0.65 -7.91 7.25
C TYR A 182 0.20 -9.28 6.71
N GLY A 183 1.12 -10.07 6.14
CA GLY A 183 0.80 -11.41 5.64
C GLY A 183 0.26 -12.36 6.72
N PRO A 184 0.96 -12.55 7.85
CA PRO A 184 0.48 -13.35 8.99
C PRO A 184 -0.90 -12.91 9.51
N PHE A 185 -1.15 -11.61 9.67
CA PHE A 185 -2.44 -11.13 10.15
C PHE A 185 -3.56 -11.35 9.11
N THR A 186 -3.25 -11.19 7.82
CA THR A 186 -4.20 -11.51 6.74
C THR A 186 -4.55 -12.99 6.76
N PHE A 187 -3.56 -13.88 6.88
CA PHE A 187 -3.82 -15.31 6.99
C PHE A 187 -4.71 -15.64 8.18
N LEU A 188 -4.39 -15.13 9.37
CA LEU A 188 -5.17 -15.39 10.58
C LEU A 188 -6.61 -14.86 10.44
N ALA A 189 -6.79 -13.64 9.93
CA ALA A 189 -8.11 -13.06 9.76
C ALA A 189 -8.97 -13.87 8.78
N THR A 190 -8.43 -14.20 7.61
CA THR A 190 -9.18 -14.92 6.59
C THR A 190 -9.40 -16.39 6.96
N PHE A 191 -8.43 -17.06 7.56
CA PHE A 191 -8.55 -18.46 7.95
C PHE A 191 -9.48 -18.68 9.16
N LEU A 192 -9.42 -17.77 10.17
CA LEU A 192 -10.20 -17.93 11.40
C LEU A 192 -11.62 -17.36 11.29
N PHE A 193 -11.83 -16.37 10.44
CA PHE A 193 -13.13 -15.68 10.36
C PHE A 193 -13.83 -15.88 9.02
N ASP A 194 -13.12 -15.79 7.87
CA ASP A 194 -13.79 -15.83 6.58
C ASP A 194 -14.01 -17.27 6.09
N TYR A 195 -13.01 -18.14 6.22
CA TYR A 195 -13.10 -19.53 5.81
C TYR A 195 -14.26 -20.29 6.51
N PRO A 196 -14.48 -20.20 7.84
CA PRO A 196 -15.63 -20.82 8.47
C PRO A 196 -16.98 -20.23 8.05
N ASN A 197 -16.99 -19.01 7.52
CA ASN A 197 -18.18 -18.35 6.99
C ASN A 197 -18.41 -18.60 5.49
N GLY A 198 -17.73 -19.60 4.91
CA GLY A 198 -17.99 -20.11 3.58
C GLY A 198 -17.10 -19.54 2.46
N TYR A 199 -16.13 -18.68 2.78
CA TYR A 199 -15.11 -18.27 1.80
C TYR A 199 -14.22 -19.47 1.42
N SER A 200 -13.71 -19.46 0.19
CA SER A 200 -12.90 -20.56 -0.30
C SER A 200 -11.49 -20.56 0.31
N LEU A 201 -10.86 -21.75 0.41
CA LEU A 201 -9.44 -21.84 0.75
C LEU A 201 -8.57 -21.11 -0.29
N GLY A 202 -9.03 -21.06 -1.55
CA GLY A 202 -8.40 -20.27 -2.61
C GLY A 202 -8.33 -18.78 -2.26
N TYR A 203 -9.39 -18.23 -1.69
CA TYR A 203 -9.42 -16.83 -1.21
C TYR A 203 -8.41 -16.61 -0.07
N VAL A 204 -8.35 -17.53 0.92
CA VAL A 204 -7.38 -17.43 2.03
C VAL A 204 -5.94 -17.41 1.50
N ILE A 205 -5.63 -18.30 0.55
CA ILE A 205 -4.28 -18.38 -0.05
C ILE A 205 -3.98 -17.13 -0.86
N LEU A 206 -4.90 -16.69 -1.72
CA LEU A 206 -4.71 -15.53 -2.59
C LEU A 206 -4.48 -14.26 -1.79
N SER A 207 -5.34 -13.98 -0.81
CA SER A 207 -5.23 -12.79 0.05
C SER A 207 -3.93 -12.79 0.86
N THR A 208 -3.54 -13.95 1.41
CA THR A 208 -2.27 -14.11 2.14
C THR A 208 -1.07 -13.87 1.23
N VAL A 209 -1.05 -14.47 0.04
CA VAL A 209 0.04 -14.29 -0.94
C VAL A 209 0.13 -12.83 -1.40
N ALA A 210 -1.00 -12.19 -1.68
CA ALA A 210 -1.02 -10.77 -2.05
C ALA A 210 -0.48 -9.89 -0.91
N ALA A 211 -0.88 -10.13 0.34
CA ALA A 211 -0.38 -9.43 1.52
C ALA A 211 1.14 -9.63 1.72
N LEU A 212 1.64 -10.85 1.53
CA LEU A 212 3.08 -11.14 1.58
C LEU A 212 3.85 -10.41 0.49
N ILE A 213 3.37 -10.41 -0.75
CA ILE A 213 4.00 -9.68 -1.88
C ILE A 213 4.10 -8.19 -1.54
N ILE A 214 3.03 -7.58 -1.03
CA ILE A 214 3.01 -6.17 -0.65
C ILE A 214 3.96 -5.90 0.51
N GLY A 215 3.94 -6.75 1.54
CA GLY A 215 4.84 -6.64 2.69
C GLY A 215 6.31 -6.72 2.28
N ILE A 216 6.68 -7.71 1.48
CA ILE A 216 8.04 -7.88 0.94
C ILE A 216 8.42 -6.66 0.10
N PHE A 217 7.54 -6.17 -0.75
CA PHE A 217 7.79 -4.97 -1.56
C PHE A 217 8.11 -3.75 -0.69
N VAL A 218 7.32 -3.49 0.35
CA VAL A 218 7.55 -2.40 1.30
C VAL A 218 8.89 -2.57 2.02
N ILE A 219 9.24 -3.78 2.47
CA ILE A 219 10.54 -4.08 3.11
C ILE A 219 11.69 -3.78 2.15
N VAL A 220 11.61 -4.24 0.90
CA VAL A 220 12.64 -3.98 -0.13
C VAL A 220 12.81 -2.48 -0.37
N LYS A 221 11.72 -1.72 -0.40
CA LYS A 221 11.76 -0.25 -0.52
C LYS A 221 12.38 0.44 0.71
N HIS A 222 12.53 -0.27 1.84
CA HIS A 222 13.20 0.22 3.05
C HIS A 222 14.66 -0.21 3.17
N LYS A 223 15.29 -0.78 2.12
CA LYS A 223 16.68 -1.27 2.15
C LYS A 223 17.68 -0.29 2.77
N ASP A 224 17.60 0.99 2.44
CA ASP A 224 18.52 2.00 2.95
C ASP A 224 18.22 2.38 4.41
N ASN A 225 16.94 2.30 4.83
CA ASN A 225 16.57 2.44 6.23
C ASN A 225 17.08 1.25 7.05
N ILE A 226 16.97 0.03 6.53
CA ILE A 226 17.49 -1.18 7.19
C ILE A 226 18.99 -1.04 7.42
N LYS A 227 19.75 -0.58 6.43
CA LYS A 227 21.19 -0.32 6.58
C LYS A 227 21.49 0.70 7.70
N ARG A 228 20.72 1.81 7.76
CA ARG A 228 20.88 2.81 8.83
C ARG A 228 20.43 2.30 10.20
N LEU A 229 19.36 1.49 10.26
CA LEU A 229 18.95 0.83 11.51
C LEU A 229 20.05 -0.08 12.06
N MET A 230 20.67 -0.89 11.21
CA MET A 230 21.78 -1.78 11.61
C MET A 230 23.02 -1.02 12.12
N ARG A 231 23.21 0.23 11.66
CA ARG A 231 24.31 1.11 12.11
C ARG A 231 23.93 2.01 13.28
N GLY A 232 22.66 1.97 13.73
CA GLY A 232 22.17 2.90 14.75
C GLY A 232 22.01 4.35 14.30
N GLU A 233 22.01 4.59 12.97
CA GLU A 233 22.01 5.92 12.35
C GLU A 233 20.59 6.36 11.89
N GLU A 234 19.56 5.54 12.09
CA GLU A 234 18.22 5.88 11.61
C GLU A 234 17.58 6.98 12.46
N LYS A 235 17.00 7.98 11.78
CA LYS A 235 16.51 9.20 12.43
C LYS A 235 15.24 8.93 13.24
N LYS A 236 15.25 9.32 14.52
CA LYS A 236 14.06 9.37 15.36
C LYS A 236 13.22 10.60 15.06
N ILE A 237 11.91 10.51 15.27
CA ILE A 237 11.02 11.69 15.32
C ILE A 237 11.06 12.23 16.76
N THR A 238 11.64 13.42 16.93
CA THR A 238 11.66 14.14 18.21
C THR A 238 10.72 15.35 18.14
N ALA A 239 10.37 15.91 19.30
CA ALA A 239 9.48 17.07 19.39
C ALA A 239 10.02 18.29 18.61
N ASP A 240 11.34 18.45 18.54
CA ASP A 240 12.00 19.54 17.82
C ASP A 240 11.71 19.53 16.30
N TYR A 241 11.52 18.36 15.69
CA TYR A 241 11.08 18.26 14.29
C TYR A 241 9.67 18.82 14.07
N VAL A 242 8.87 18.86 15.12
CA VAL A 242 7.50 19.38 15.09
C VAL A 242 7.47 20.91 15.25
N MET A 243 8.47 21.50 15.92
CA MET A 243 8.53 22.92 16.25
C MET A 243 9.29 23.80 15.23
N VAL A 244 10.24 23.26 14.49
CA VAL A 244 11.06 24.02 13.51
C VAL A 244 10.23 24.58 12.34
N THR A 245 8.99 24.15 12.15
CA THR A 245 8.09 24.60 11.08
C THR A 245 7.12 25.72 11.47
N VAL A 246 7.18 26.23 12.71
CA VAL A 246 6.29 27.33 13.18
C VAL A 246 6.99 28.71 13.12
N GLY A 247 8.27 28.75 12.79
CA GLY A 247 9.11 29.96 12.88
C GLY A 247 9.79 30.41 11.57
N ARG A 248 9.21 30.12 10.38
CA ARG A 248 9.68 30.73 9.12
C ARG A 248 8.53 30.96 8.16
#